data_51a5637171f375cb67300a0407729985
#
_entry.id   51a5637171f375cb67300a0407729985
#
_cell.length_a   1.000
_cell.length_b   1.000
_cell.length_c   1.000
_cell.angle_alpha   90.00
_cell.angle_beta   90.00
_cell.angle_gamma   90.00
#
_symmetry.space_group_name_H-M   'P 1'
#
loop_
_entity.id
_entity.type
_entity.pdbx_description
1 polymer ?
#
loop_
_entity_poly.entity_id
_entity_poly.type
_entity_poly.pdbx_seq_one_letter_code
_entity_poly.pdbx_strand_id
1 'polypeptide(L)'
;MAVRNAVPLIALDAVVIDTEATGLDPRKARIVEIGALRLAGERLKPAAPFRRLVRPGIRIPDAAVRIHGIDETVLADAPDFAAVWGEFAEYLGEDVLIGHTIGFDIALLKGELERIGKPWPGRPMLDVRLLAQIVEPELAGYSLEELGAWLSIEITGRHSALGDATVTAKIFCALIPRLRDCGIRTLAEASRACDALLDLPEHQYHAGWVRPATIVTKLLPATAVGGFDTYLYRHRVSVLMTAPAKSVAVDTTIGSAIEKMTREKVSSLFIFPAKGDIPARPEQSGIITDRDILRAIDAHGPAALTLPVGRVMSQPLSSVPADALAYLAIGRMNRRGFRHLGVTDDIGDVIGALSARDLLS
;
A
#
# COMPACT_ATOMS: atom_id res chain seq x y z
N MET A 1 -3.47 3.57 -14.86
CA MET A 1 -4.46 2.89 -13.99
C MET A 1 -4.25 1.38 -13.85
N ALA A 2 -3.79 0.66 -14.86
CA ALA A 2 -3.51 -0.79 -14.76
C ALA A 2 -2.43 -1.18 -13.72
N VAL A 3 -1.49 -0.30 -13.42
CA VAL A 3 -0.39 -0.54 -12.47
C VAL A 3 -0.86 -0.68 -11.01
N ARG A 4 -2.01 -0.10 -10.61
CA ARG A 4 -2.50 -0.17 -9.22
C ARG A 4 -3.00 -1.56 -8.80
N ASN A 5 -3.51 -2.36 -9.73
CA ASN A 5 -4.10 -3.67 -9.41
C ASN A 5 -3.06 -4.77 -9.18
N ALA A 6 -1.87 -4.64 -9.75
CA ALA A 6 -0.75 -5.55 -9.55
C ALA A 6 0.11 -5.21 -8.32
N VAL A 7 -0.30 -4.24 -7.48
CA VAL A 7 0.45 -3.87 -6.27
C VAL A 7 0.46 -5.05 -5.30
N PRO A 8 1.64 -5.53 -4.89
CA PRO A 8 1.75 -6.56 -3.86
C PRO A 8 1.17 -6.07 -2.53
N LEU A 9 0.45 -6.93 -1.80
CA LEU A 9 -0.11 -6.58 -0.48
C LEU A 9 0.97 -6.10 0.49
N ILE A 10 2.17 -6.67 0.44
CA ILE A 10 3.33 -6.26 1.25
C ILE A 10 3.88 -4.87 0.93
N ALA A 11 3.45 -4.26 -0.18
CA ALA A 11 3.86 -2.93 -0.63
C ALA A 11 2.68 -1.98 -0.82
N LEU A 12 1.50 -2.39 -0.36
CA LEU A 12 0.27 -1.64 -0.54
C LEU A 12 0.26 -0.41 0.35
N ASP A 13 0.14 0.78 -0.23
CA ASP A 13 -0.24 1.98 0.50
C ASP A 13 -1.76 1.98 0.68
N ALA A 14 -2.20 2.04 1.93
CA ALA A 14 -3.61 1.94 2.28
C ALA A 14 -3.98 2.86 3.44
N VAL A 15 -5.26 3.17 3.54
CA VAL A 15 -5.88 3.79 4.70
C VAL A 15 -6.85 2.79 5.30
N VAL A 16 -6.63 2.44 6.56
CA VAL A 16 -7.59 1.63 7.33
C VAL A 16 -8.58 2.57 7.98
N ILE A 17 -9.86 2.30 7.79
CA ILE A 17 -10.96 3.14 8.31
C ILE A 17 -11.91 2.32 9.16
N ASP A 18 -12.55 3.01 10.08
CA ASP A 18 -13.70 2.54 10.84
C ASP A 18 -14.56 3.74 11.20
N THR A 19 -15.87 3.54 11.39
CA THR A 19 -16.82 4.60 11.74
C THR A 19 -17.77 4.15 12.85
N GLU A 20 -18.02 5.05 13.82
CA GLU A 20 -19.12 4.89 14.75
C GLU A 20 -20.36 5.63 14.24
N ALA A 21 -21.52 5.05 14.47
CA ALA A 21 -22.76 5.57 13.89
C ALA A 21 -23.94 5.50 14.86
N THR A 22 -25.00 6.25 14.56
CA THR A 22 -26.25 6.30 15.34
C THR A 22 -27.09 5.00 15.22
N GLY A 23 -26.67 4.02 14.40
CA GLY A 23 -27.39 2.76 14.24
C GLY A 23 -26.85 1.90 13.09
N LEU A 24 -27.48 0.73 12.88
CA LEU A 24 -27.01 -0.30 11.96
C LEU A 24 -27.61 -0.26 10.55
N ASP A 25 -28.64 0.58 10.31
CA ASP A 25 -29.18 0.79 8.95
C ASP A 25 -28.47 1.99 8.29
N PRO A 26 -27.50 1.78 7.39
CA PRO A 26 -26.70 2.86 6.82
C PRO A 26 -27.50 3.88 6.00
N ARG A 27 -28.76 3.55 5.63
CA ARG A 27 -29.66 4.48 4.92
C ARG A 27 -30.22 5.55 5.86
N LYS A 28 -30.31 5.25 7.16
CA LYS A 28 -30.89 6.13 8.19
C LYS A 28 -29.86 6.61 9.18
N ALA A 29 -28.87 5.80 9.46
CA ALA A 29 -27.81 6.10 10.42
C ALA A 29 -26.98 7.30 9.96
N ARG A 30 -26.38 7.97 10.94
CA ARG A 30 -25.50 9.10 10.79
C ARG A 30 -24.16 8.76 11.47
N ILE A 31 -23.07 9.23 10.91
CA ILE A 31 -21.74 9.09 11.49
C ILE A 31 -21.61 9.98 12.73
N VAL A 32 -21.01 9.44 13.80
CA VAL A 32 -20.69 10.18 15.05
C VAL A 32 -19.19 10.24 15.31
N GLU A 33 -18.41 9.29 14.77
CA GLU A 33 -16.94 9.34 14.82
C GLU A 33 -16.37 8.71 13.53
N ILE A 34 -15.22 9.26 13.07
CA ILE A 34 -14.41 8.68 12.00
C ILE A 34 -13.01 8.44 12.55
N GLY A 35 -12.54 7.20 12.45
CA GLY A 35 -11.18 6.80 12.78
C GLY A 35 -10.46 6.27 11.53
N ALA A 36 -9.21 6.70 11.32
CA ALA A 36 -8.43 6.17 10.23
C ALA A 36 -6.92 6.23 10.53
N LEU A 37 -6.18 5.30 9.93
CA LEU A 37 -4.72 5.28 10.01
C LEU A 37 -4.12 4.76 8.70
N ARG A 38 -2.87 5.13 8.43
CA ARG A 38 -2.18 4.75 7.20
C ARG A 38 -1.31 3.52 7.38
N LEU A 39 -1.32 2.66 6.37
CA LEU A 39 -0.42 1.53 6.21
C LEU A 39 0.55 1.76 5.05
N ALA A 40 1.74 1.18 5.18
CA ALA A 40 2.68 0.95 4.09
C ALA A 40 3.09 -0.53 4.12
N GLY A 41 2.42 -1.34 3.32
CA GLY A 41 2.54 -2.79 3.35
C GLY A 41 2.15 -3.36 4.71
N GLU A 42 3.10 -4.07 5.34
CA GLU A 42 2.91 -4.73 6.64
C GLU A 42 3.15 -3.81 7.86
N ARG A 43 3.23 -2.49 7.66
CA ARG A 43 3.60 -1.56 8.73
C ARG A 43 2.66 -0.37 8.81
N LEU A 44 2.31 -0.02 10.04
CA LEU A 44 1.67 1.25 10.35
C LEU A 44 2.63 2.40 9.98
N LYS A 45 2.16 3.38 9.23
CA LYS A 45 2.93 4.60 8.96
C LYS A 45 2.99 5.45 10.24
N PRO A 46 4.14 6.10 10.53
CA PRO A 46 4.28 6.99 11.68
C PRO A 46 3.49 8.31 11.55
N ALA A 47 2.77 8.51 10.44
CA ALA A 47 1.90 9.67 10.27
C ALA A 47 0.79 9.68 11.34
N ALA A 48 0.42 10.88 11.79
CA ALA A 48 -0.65 11.04 12.78
C ALA A 48 -1.94 10.36 12.29
N PRO A 49 -2.60 9.55 13.14
CA PRO A 49 -3.89 8.97 12.81
C PRO A 49 -4.94 10.08 12.68
N PHE A 50 -5.95 9.81 11.87
CA PHE A 50 -7.12 10.66 11.76
C PHE A 50 -8.17 10.21 12.79
N ARG A 51 -8.66 11.14 13.58
CA ARG A 51 -9.80 10.93 14.49
C ARG A 51 -10.63 12.19 14.57
N ARG A 52 -11.91 12.11 14.23
CA ARG A 52 -12.85 13.23 14.33
C ARG A 52 -14.19 12.75 14.82
N LEU A 53 -14.69 13.46 15.82
CA LEU A 53 -16.09 13.40 16.21
C LEU A 53 -16.93 14.19 15.18
N VAL A 54 -18.14 13.71 14.91
CA VAL A 54 -19.05 14.28 13.92
C VAL A 54 -20.43 14.45 14.57
N ARG A 55 -20.97 15.65 14.52
CA ARG A 55 -22.33 15.90 14.99
C ARG A 55 -23.35 15.39 13.97
N PRO A 56 -24.19 14.40 14.33
CA PRO A 56 -25.06 13.71 13.36
C PRO A 56 -26.30 14.52 12.96
N GLY A 57 -26.65 15.59 13.67
CA GLY A 57 -27.86 16.37 13.41
C GLY A 57 -29.17 15.65 13.71
N ILE A 58 -29.13 14.49 14.33
CA ILE A 58 -30.26 13.71 14.83
C ILE A 58 -29.94 13.20 16.23
N ARG A 59 -30.96 12.80 16.98
CA ARG A 59 -30.79 12.17 18.30
C ARG A 59 -30.04 10.86 18.16
N ILE A 60 -29.09 10.59 19.07
CA ILE A 60 -28.37 9.33 19.15
C ILE A 60 -29.18 8.34 20.00
N PRO A 61 -29.57 7.17 19.46
CA PRO A 61 -30.29 6.18 20.25
C PRO A 61 -29.45 5.66 21.42
N ASP A 62 -30.07 5.48 22.59
CA ASP A 62 -29.39 4.98 23.79
C ASP A 62 -28.67 3.64 23.56
N ALA A 63 -29.19 2.82 22.64
CA ALA A 63 -28.56 1.55 22.25
C ALA A 63 -27.18 1.76 21.58
N ALA A 64 -27.01 2.81 20.75
CA ALA A 64 -25.76 3.16 20.12
C ALA A 64 -24.80 3.76 21.15
N VAL A 65 -25.28 4.67 22.02
CA VAL A 65 -24.48 5.25 23.12
C VAL A 65 -23.90 4.18 24.03
N ARG A 66 -24.67 3.12 24.35
CA ARG A 66 -24.17 1.99 25.15
C ARG A 66 -23.02 1.22 24.51
N ILE A 67 -22.87 1.28 23.19
CA ILE A 67 -21.82 0.59 22.47
C ILE A 67 -20.55 1.45 22.41
N HIS A 68 -20.63 2.66 21.86
CA HIS A 68 -19.45 3.52 21.60
C HIS A 68 -19.23 4.63 22.62
N GLY A 69 -20.15 4.84 23.57
CA GLY A 69 -20.01 5.84 24.63
C GLY A 69 -20.12 7.31 24.20
N ILE A 70 -20.51 7.58 22.93
CA ILE A 70 -20.64 8.92 22.38
C ILE A 70 -22.10 9.35 22.48
N ASP A 71 -22.38 10.36 23.30
CA ASP A 71 -23.69 10.95 23.47
C ASP A 71 -23.71 12.42 22.97
N GLU A 72 -24.85 13.08 23.10
CA GLU A 72 -25.02 14.48 22.68
C GLU A 72 -24.10 15.43 23.43
N THR A 73 -23.69 15.12 24.66
CA THR A 73 -22.78 15.97 25.45
C THR A 73 -21.35 15.88 24.91
N VAL A 74 -20.92 14.73 24.51
CA VAL A 74 -19.62 14.51 23.84
C VAL A 74 -19.56 15.22 22.50
N LEU A 75 -20.68 15.32 21.79
CA LEU A 75 -20.78 15.92 20.46
C LEU A 75 -21.21 17.40 20.48
N ALA A 76 -21.34 18.03 21.62
CA ALA A 76 -21.87 19.40 21.74
C ALA A 76 -21.11 20.40 20.85
N ASP A 77 -19.78 20.32 20.85
CA ASP A 77 -18.88 21.19 20.08
C ASP A 77 -18.33 20.51 18.82
N ALA A 78 -18.80 19.30 18.48
CA ALA A 78 -18.34 18.58 17.30
C ALA A 78 -18.83 19.25 16.00
N PRO A 79 -17.97 19.34 14.97
CA PRO A 79 -18.37 19.82 13.65
C PRO A 79 -19.36 18.87 12.99
N ASP A 80 -20.09 19.36 12.01
CA ASP A 80 -20.89 18.51 11.14
C ASP A 80 -20.01 17.76 10.12
N PHE A 81 -20.62 16.79 9.41
CA PHE A 81 -19.88 15.99 8.43
C PHE A 81 -19.33 16.84 7.27
N ALA A 82 -20.01 17.90 6.86
CA ALA A 82 -19.56 18.75 5.75
C ALA A 82 -18.23 19.45 6.08
N ALA A 83 -18.06 19.89 7.33
CA ALA A 83 -16.80 20.48 7.82
C ALA A 83 -15.68 19.45 7.93
N VAL A 84 -15.97 18.21 8.37
CA VAL A 84 -14.98 17.15 8.54
C VAL A 84 -14.53 16.57 7.20
N TRP A 85 -15.42 16.52 6.22
CA TRP A 85 -15.17 15.82 4.95
C TRP A 85 -13.94 16.35 4.20
N GLY A 86 -13.68 17.63 4.21
CA GLY A 86 -12.52 18.22 3.50
C GLY A 86 -11.20 17.63 3.99
N GLU A 87 -10.99 17.66 5.31
CA GLU A 87 -9.79 17.10 5.96
C GLU A 87 -9.70 15.58 5.77
N PHE A 88 -10.83 14.89 5.88
CA PHE A 88 -10.88 13.45 5.72
C PHE A 88 -10.58 13.02 4.29
N ALA A 89 -11.12 13.71 3.29
CA ALA A 89 -10.84 13.44 1.88
C ALA A 89 -9.35 13.64 1.53
N GLU A 90 -8.73 14.68 2.07
CA GLU A 90 -7.29 14.93 1.95
C GLU A 90 -6.48 13.81 2.64
N TYR A 91 -6.89 13.43 3.85
CA TYR A 91 -6.27 12.31 4.56
C TYR A 91 -6.37 11.00 3.79
N LEU A 92 -7.51 10.69 3.18
CA LEU A 92 -7.69 9.50 2.36
C LEU A 92 -6.77 9.50 1.12
N GLY A 93 -6.48 10.66 0.54
CA GLY A 93 -5.69 10.76 -0.70
C GLY A 93 -6.28 9.90 -1.82
N GLU A 94 -5.47 9.08 -2.47
CA GLU A 94 -5.89 8.10 -3.48
C GLU A 94 -5.60 6.64 -3.05
N ASP A 95 -5.32 6.42 -1.77
CA ASP A 95 -4.92 5.11 -1.25
C ASP A 95 -6.10 4.12 -1.25
N VAL A 96 -5.76 2.83 -1.19
CA VAL A 96 -6.73 1.74 -1.03
C VAL A 96 -7.35 1.82 0.37
N LEU A 97 -8.65 1.61 0.46
CA LEU A 97 -9.34 1.54 1.74
C LEU A 97 -9.37 0.11 2.27
N ILE A 98 -9.13 -0.02 3.56
CA ILE A 98 -9.22 -1.29 4.28
C ILE A 98 -10.12 -1.09 5.49
N GLY A 99 -10.99 -2.04 5.77
CA GLY A 99 -11.85 -2.02 6.96
C GLY A 99 -12.30 -3.43 7.33
N HIS A 100 -12.90 -3.55 8.50
CA HIS A 100 -13.57 -4.77 8.93
C HIS A 100 -15.07 -4.65 8.64
N THR A 101 -15.57 -5.44 7.69
CA THR A 101 -16.92 -5.26 7.15
C THR A 101 -17.12 -3.86 6.53
N ILE A 102 -16.12 -3.41 5.83
CA ILE A 102 -15.98 -2.05 5.28
C ILE A 102 -17.18 -1.58 4.46
N GLY A 103 -17.98 -2.51 3.94
CA GLY A 103 -19.19 -2.20 3.18
C GLY A 103 -20.19 -1.33 3.97
N PHE A 104 -20.22 -1.44 5.28
CA PHE A 104 -21.04 -0.63 6.16
C PHE A 104 -20.52 0.81 6.25
N ASP A 105 -19.21 0.98 6.52
CA ASP A 105 -18.57 2.30 6.61
C ASP A 105 -18.71 3.10 5.31
N ILE A 106 -18.50 2.42 4.19
CA ILE A 106 -18.65 3.05 2.87
C ILE A 106 -20.11 3.43 2.59
N ALA A 107 -21.07 2.64 3.03
CA ALA A 107 -22.49 2.98 2.88
C ALA A 107 -22.85 4.22 3.72
N LEU A 108 -22.33 4.33 4.94
CA LEU A 108 -22.49 5.51 5.79
C LEU A 108 -21.85 6.74 5.14
N LEU A 109 -20.59 6.65 4.71
CA LEU A 109 -19.87 7.74 4.05
C LEU A 109 -20.59 8.23 2.77
N LYS A 110 -21.12 7.30 1.97
CA LYS A 110 -21.92 7.63 0.79
C LYS A 110 -23.19 8.36 1.17
N GLY A 111 -23.89 7.88 2.19
CA GLY A 111 -25.12 8.53 2.67
C GLY A 111 -24.85 9.95 3.18
N GLU A 112 -23.77 10.17 3.91
CA GLU A 112 -23.37 11.50 4.36
C GLU A 112 -22.98 12.43 3.19
N LEU A 113 -22.24 11.91 2.21
CA LEU A 113 -21.86 12.67 1.02
C LEU A 113 -23.06 13.06 0.17
N GLU A 114 -24.03 12.17 -0.01
CA GLU A 114 -25.26 12.44 -0.73
C GLU A 114 -26.05 13.59 -0.08
N ARG A 115 -26.12 13.63 1.26
CA ARG A 115 -26.77 14.70 2.02
C ARG A 115 -26.12 16.07 1.82
N ILE A 116 -24.81 16.12 1.58
CA ILE A 116 -24.06 17.36 1.30
C ILE A 116 -23.85 17.60 -0.19
N GLY A 117 -24.53 16.84 -1.08
CA GLY A 117 -24.48 17.02 -2.53
C GLY A 117 -23.13 16.66 -3.17
N LYS A 118 -22.31 15.82 -2.55
CA LYS A 118 -21.02 15.40 -3.08
C LYS A 118 -21.03 13.93 -3.53
N PRO A 119 -20.41 13.61 -4.67
CA PRO A 119 -20.28 12.23 -5.12
C PRO A 119 -19.23 11.48 -4.30
N TRP A 120 -19.43 10.17 -4.11
CA TRP A 120 -18.39 9.29 -3.58
C TRP A 120 -17.26 9.13 -4.62
N PRO A 121 -15.99 9.42 -4.26
CA PRO A 121 -14.87 9.25 -5.18
C PRO A 121 -14.46 7.78 -5.28
N GLY A 122 -15.16 6.93 -5.96
CA GLY A 122 -14.92 5.47 -6.03
C GLY A 122 -13.46 5.07 -5.83
N ARG A 123 -13.22 4.08 -4.93
CA ARG A 123 -11.88 3.63 -4.53
C ARG A 123 -11.80 2.12 -4.46
N PRO A 124 -10.64 1.52 -4.71
CA PRO A 124 -10.39 0.11 -4.36
C PRO A 124 -10.50 -0.06 -2.84
N MET A 125 -11.07 -1.19 -2.42
CA MET A 125 -11.20 -1.50 -1.00
C MET A 125 -11.02 -2.99 -0.73
N LEU A 126 -10.55 -3.32 0.47
CA LEU A 126 -10.42 -4.67 0.98
C LEU A 126 -11.15 -4.81 2.30
N ASP A 127 -11.82 -5.93 2.47
CA ASP A 127 -12.52 -6.29 3.70
C ASP A 127 -11.73 -7.34 4.48
N VAL A 128 -11.25 -6.97 5.67
CA VAL A 128 -10.42 -7.83 6.52
C VAL A 128 -11.18 -9.08 6.98
N ARG A 129 -12.50 -8.98 7.22
CA ARG A 129 -13.33 -10.11 7.57
C ARG A 129 -13.36 -11.16 6.44
N LEU A 130 -13.54 -10.72 5.19
CA LEU A 130 -13.54 -11.61 4.04
C LEU A 130 -12.15 -12.22 3.80
N LEU A 131 -11.09 -11.42 3.94
CA LEU A 131 -9.71 -11.92 3.82
C LEU A 131 -9.40 -12.98 4.87
N ALA A 132 -9.86 -12.80 6.11
CA ALA A 132 -9.72 -13.80 7.17
C ALA A 132 -10.50 -15.08 6.84
N GLN A 133 -11.71 -14.96 6.31
CA GLN A 133 -12.54 -16.10 5.90
C GLN A 133 -11.92 -16.91 4.74
N ILE A 134 -11.15 -16.26 3.86
CA ILE A 134 -10.40 -16.95 2.80
C ILE A 134 -9.26 -17.78 3.40
N VAL A 135 -8.55 -17.20 4.39
CA VAL A 135 -7.37 -17.84 5.01
C VAL A 135 -7.76 -18.99 5.94
N GLU A 136 -8.83 -18.80 6.71
CA GLU A 136 -9.30 -19.76 7.70
C GLU A 136 -10.84 -19.84 7.67
N PRO A 137 -11.41 -20.62 6.76
CA PRO A 137 -12.85 -20.68 6.56
C PRO A 137 -13.61 -21.38 7.69
N GLU A 138 -12.91 -22.11 8.56
CA GLU A 138 -13.52 -22.91 9.64
C GLU A 138 -13.55 -22.18 11.00
N LEU A 139 -13.17 -20.90 11.06
CA LEU A 139 -13.31 -20.12 12.29
C LEU A 139 -14.79 -20.02 12.71
N ALA A 140 -15.02 -20.11 14.02
CA ALA A 140 -16.37 -20.00 14.60
C ALA A 140 -17.01 -18.64 14.35
N GLY A 141 -16.19 -17.60 14.14
CA GLY A 141 -16.63 -16.26 13.80
C GLY A 141 -15.47 -15.37 13.33
N TYR A 142 -15.82 -14.19 12.82
CA TYR A 142 -14.88 -13.25 12.20
C TYR A 142 -15.06 -11.84 12.75
N SER A 143 -15.50 -11.68 14.00
CA SER A 143 -15.46 -10.42 14.72
C SER A 143 -14.02 -9.99 14.99
N LEU A 144 -13.80 -8.73 15.32
CA LEU A 144 -12.44 -8.25 15.66
C LEU A 144 -11.87 -8.99 16.87
N GLU A 145 -12.72 -9.37 17.84
CA GLU A 145 -12.33 -10.15 19.01
C GLU A 145 -11.88 -11.56 18.65
N GLU A 146 -12.65 -12.25 17.81
CA GLU A 146 -12.34 -13.62 17.39
C GLU A 146 -11.07 -13.65 16.52
N LEU A 147 -10.94 -12.70 15.60
CA LEU A 147 -9.74 -12.54 14.77
C LEU A 147 -8.52 -12.15 15.60
N GLY A 148 -8.68 -11.27 16.58
CA GLY A 148 -7.61 -10.90 17.50
C GLY A 148 -7.13 -12.09 18.32
N ALA A 149 -8.06 -12.88 18.86
CA ALA A 149 -7.73 -14.10 19.60
C ALA A 149 -6.98 -15.13 18.72
N TRP A 150 -7.51 -15.39 17.51
CA TRP A 150 -6.88 -16.30 16.56
C TRP A 150 -5.45 -15.89 16.17
N LEU A 151 -5.23 -14.58 15.94
CA LEU A 151 -3.94 -14.04 15.48
C LEU A 151 -3.02 -13.63 16.64
N SER A 152 -3.45 -13.82 17.90
CA SER A 152 -2.72 -13.38 19.11
C SER A 152 -2.43 -11.88 19.10
N ILE A 153 -3.41 -11.08 18.66
CA ILE A 153 -3.36 -9.62 18.63
C ILE A 153 -4.07 -9.07 19.85
N GLU A 154 -3.37 -8.27 20.65
CA GLU A 154 -3.98 -7.55 21.76
C GLU A 154 -4.96 -6.50 21.23
N ILE A 155 -6.19 -6.56 21.74
CA ILE A 155 -7.28 -5.67 21.37
C ILE A 155 -7.40 -4.58 22.44
N THR A 156 -7.23 -3.34 22.03
CA THR A 156 -7.36 -2.16 22.89
C THR A 156 -8.20 -1.10 22.21
N GLY A 157 -8.95 -0.31 22.98
CA GLY A 157 -9.71 0.83 22.47
C GLY A 157 -10.94 0.44 21.65
N ARG A 158 -11.56 -0.74 21.93
CA ARG A 158 -12.78 -1.18 21.25
C ARG A 158 -13.92 -0.18 21.39
N HIS A 159 -14.78 -0.17 20.38
CA HIS A 159 -15.92 0.73 20.29
C HIS A 159 -15.50 2.21 20.26
N SER A 160 -14.35 2.49 19.68
CA SER A 160 -13.96 3.79 19.17
C SER A 160 -13.43 3.59 17.74
N ALA A 161 -13.82 4.45 16.82
CA ALA A 161 -13.48 4.28 15.41
C ALA A 161 -11.95 4.15 15.18
N LEU A 162 -11.12 4.91 15.89
CA LEU A 162 -9.66 4.79 15.78
C LEU A 162 -9.13 3.50 16.42
N GLY A 163 -9.72 3.04 17.52
CA GLY A 163 -9.34 1.78 18.16
C GLY A 163 -9.61 0.59 17.24
N ASP A 164 -10.79 0.53 16.67
CA ASP A 164 -11.21 -0.55 15.78
C ASP A 164 -10.44 -0.52 14.45
N ALA A 165 -10.20 0.66 13.88
CA ALA A 165 -9.29 0.80 12.74
C ALA A 165 -7.86 0.32 13.05
N THR A 166 -7.37 0.55 14.29
CA THR A 166 -6.03 0.09 14.71
C THR A 166 -5.95 -1.43 14.82
N VAL A 167 -6.97 -2.05 15.41
CA VAL A 167 -7.07 -3.52 15.49
C VAL A 167 -7.18 -4.11 14.09
N THR A 168 -8.04 -3.56 13.24
CA THR A 168 -8.20 -3.96 11.84
C THR A 168 -6.88 -3.91 11.06
N ALA A 169 -6.09 -2.86 11.26
CA ALA A 169 -4.78 -2.72 10.64
C ALA A 169 -3.79 -3.82 11.07
N LYS A 170 -3.75 -4.12 12.37
CA LYS A 170 -2.90 -5.20 12.91
C LYS A 170 -3.32 -6.56 12.34
N ILE A 171 -4.62 -6.82 12.27
CA ILE A 171 -5.18 -8.05 11.68
C ILE A 171 -4.80 -8.15 10.21
N PHE A 172 -4.98 -7.08 9.42
CA PHE A 172 -4.58 -7.06 8.01
C PHE A 172 -3.11 -7.39 7.82
N CYS A 173 -2.22 -6.76 8.58
CA CYS A 173 -0.78 -7.05 8.54
C CYS A 173 -0.47 -8.53 8.85
N ALA A 174 -1.14 -9.11 9.86
CA ALA A 174 -0.97 -10.51 10.23
C ALA A 174 -1.55 -11.51 9.21
N LEU A 175 -2.52 -11.07 8.39
CA LEU A 175 -3.10 -11.88 7.32
C LEU A 175 -2.21 -11.94 6.07
N ILE A 176 -1.38 -10.92 5.79
CA ILE A 176 -0.57 -10.86 4.56
C ILE A 176 0.30 -12.11 4.34
N PRO A 177 1.06 -12.64 5.32
CA PRO A 177 1.82 -13.87 5.13
C PRO A 177 0.93 -15.08 4.82
N ARG A 178 -0.21 -15.18 5.50
CA ARG A 178 -1.18 -16.29 5.33
C ARG A 178 -1.87 -16.23 3.97
N LEU A 179 -2.27 -15.04 3.52
CA LEU A 179 -2.82 -14.82 2.18
C LEU A 179 -1.82 -15.22 1.10
N ARG A 180 -0.54 -14.89 1.28
CA ARG A 180 0.53 -15.32 0.39
C ARG A 180 0.62 -16.85 0.31
N ASP A 181 0.49 -17.55 1.43
CA ASP A 181 0.52 -19.01 1.49
C ASP A 181 -0.70 -19.63 0.79
N CYS A 182 -1.84 -18.93 0.77
CA CYS A 182 -3.02 -19.25 -0.03
C CYS A 182 -2.91 -18.82 -1.51
N GLY A 183 -1.75 -18.29 -1.96
CA GLY A 183 -1.55 -17.84 -3.33
C GLY A 183 -2.05 -16.43 -3.62
N ILE A 184 -2.53 -15.68 -2.62
CA ILE A 184 -3.03 -14.31 -2.75
C ILE A 184 -1.95 -13.34 -2.34
N ARG A 185 -1.40 -12.61 -3.30
CA ARG A 185 -0.21 -11.76 -3.11
C ARG A 185 -0.41 -10.31 -3.50
N THR A 186 -1.42 -10.03 -4.34
CA THR A 186 -1.70 -8.69 -4.89
C THR A 186 -3.07 -8.18 -4.49
N LEU A 187 -3.26 -6.86 -4.60
CA LEU A 187 -4.55 -6.21 -4.42
C LEU A 187 -5.64 -6.84 -5.30
N ALA A 188 -5.33 -7.12 -6.56
CA ALA A 188 -6.30 -7.69 -7.49
C ALA A 188 -6.67 -9.15 -7.17
N GLU A 189 -5.72 -9.96 -6.71
CA GLU A 189 -5.99 -11.33 -6.26
C GLU A 189 -6.86 -11.32 -5.00
N ALA A 190 -6.53 -10.48 -4.02
CA ALA A 190 -7.31 -10.30 -2.81
C ALA A 190 -8.74 -9.81 -3.10
N SER A 191 -8.89 -8.82 -3.98
CA SER A 191 -10.20 -8.32 -4.39
C SER A 191 -11.05 -9.40 -5.05
N ARG A 192 -10.49 -10.18 -5.98
CA ARG A 192 -11.22 -11.27 -6.63
C ARG A 192 -11.61 -12.40 -5.68
N ALA A 193 -10.72 -12.74 -4.74
CA ALA A 193 -11.03 -13.75 -3.74
C ALA A 193 -12.17 -13.29 -2.82
N CYS A 194 -12.20 -12.01 -2.44
CA CYS A 194 -13.31 -11.42 -1.71
C CYS A 194 -14.61 -11.41 -2.54
N ASP A 195 -14.53 -11.07 -3.84
CA ASP A 195 -15.70 -11.10 -4.75
C ASP A 195 -16.35 -12.48 -4.80
N ALA A 196 -15.55 -13.53 -4.90
CA ALA A 196 -16.04 -14.90 -4.97
C ALA A 196 -16.81 -15.34 -3.70
N LEU A 197 -16.43 -14.81 -2.52
CA LEU A 197 -17.17 -15.03 -1.28
C LEU A 197 -18.48 -14.25 -1.19
N LEU A 198 -18.53 -13.08 -1.82
CA LEU A 198 -19.69 -12.19 -1.77
C LEU A 198 -20.88 -12.69 -2.61
N ASP A 199 -20.69 -13.64 -3.50
CA ASP A 199 -21.80 -14.27 -4.24
C ASP A 199 -22.64 -15.22 -3.36
N LEU A 200 -22.23 -15.44 -2.11
CA LEU A 200 -22.88 -16.39 -1.20
C LEU A 200 -23.97 -15.82 -0.23
N PRO A 201 -23.98 -14.56 0.24
CA PRO A 201 -25.12 -14.06 1.04
C PRO A 201 -25.78 -12.79 0.50
N GLU A 202 -26.90 -12.92 -0.18
CA GLU A 202 -27.76 -11.79 -0.61
C GLU A 202 -28.27 -10.91 0.54
N HIS A 203 -28.34 -11.42 1.78
CA HIS A 203 -28.98 -10.73 2.90
C HIS A 203 -28.35 -9.41 3.33
N GLN A 204 -27.04 -9.23 3.18
CA GLN A 204 -26.34 -8.01 3.57
C GLN A 204 -26.59 -6.86 2.58
N TYR A 205 -26.79 -7.18 1.30
CA TYR A 205 -27.05 -6.17 0.26
C TYR A 205 -28.47 -5.61 0.33
N HIS A 206 -29.42 -6.41 0.78
CA HIS A 206 -30.78 -5.94 1.04
C HIS A 206 -30.83 -4.91 2.17
N ALA A 207 -29.86 -4.95 3.10
CA ALA A 207 -29.70 -3.95 4.16
C ALA A 207 -29.05 -2.64 3.68
N GLY A 208 -28.61 -2.54 2.42
CA GLY A 208 -28.01 -1.32 1.84
C GLY A 208 -26.47 -1.26 1.96
N TRP A 209 -25.80 -2.33 2.35
CA TRP A 209 -24.34 -2.38 2.44
C TRP A 209 -23.70 -2.39 1.05
N VAL A 210 -22.50 -1.82 0.93
CA VAL A 210 -21.77 -1.75 -0.33
C VAL A 210 -20.85 -2.95 -0.47
N ARG A 211 -20.86 -3.59 -1.65
CA ARG A 211 -19.93 -4.67 -1.98
C ARG A 211 -18.50 -4.09 -2.01
N PRO A 212 -17.56 -4.57 -1.18
CA PRO A 212 -16.18 -4.04 -1.15
C PRO A 212 -15.46 -4.17 -2.48
N ALA A 213 -15.69 -5.27 -3.17
CA ALA A 213 -14.96 -5.63 -4.38
C ALA A 213 -15.56 -5.06 -5.68
N THR A 214 -16.82 -4.60 -5.69
CA THR A 214 -17.52 -4.12 -6.90
C THR A 214 -16.83 -2.94 -7.60
N ILE A 215 -15.96 -2.21 -6.89
CA ILE A 215 -15.26 -1.05 -7.44
C ILE A 215 -14.04 -1.46 -8.25
N VAL A 216 -13.36 -2.54 -7.89
CA VAL A 216 -12.17 -3.02 -8.61
C VAL A 216 -12.54 -3.66 -9.96
N THR A 217 -13.65 -4.39 -10.01
CA THR A 217 -14.15 -5.02 -11.23
C THR A 217 -14.69 -4.03 -12.26
N LYS A 218 -15.29 -2.91 -11.85
CA LYS A 218 -15.78 -1.87 -12.78
C LYS A 218 -14.66 -1.04 -13.45
N LEU A 219 -13.44 -1.05 -12.88
CA LEU A 219 -12.30 -0.33 -13.44
C LEU A 219 -11.52 -1.14 -14.49
N LEU A 220 -11.86 -2.41 -14.67
CA LEU A 220 -11.27 -3.27 -15.69
C LEU A 220 -12.32 -3.60 -16.76
N PRO A 221 -12.11 -3.29 -18.04
CA PRO A 221 -12.94 -3.84 -19.10
C PRO A 221 -12.87 -5.37 -19.04
N ALA A 222 -13.98 -6.07 -19.26
CA ALA A 222 -14.09 -7.53 -19.19
C ALA A 222 -13.07 -8.28 -20.08
N THR A 223 -12.52 -7.59 -21.09
CA THR A 223 -11.45 -8.08 -21.98
C THR A 223 -10.05 -8.06 -21.33
N ALA A 224 -9.85 -7.35 -20.20
CA ALA A 224 -8.59 -7.32 -19.47
C ALA A 224 -8.46 -8.44 -18.41
N VAL A 225 -9.49 -9.27 -18.24
CA VAL A 225 -9.50 -10.41 -17.29
C VAL A 225 -8.80 -11.66 -17.88
N GLY A 226 -8.41 -11.60 -19.15
CA GLY A 226 -7.62 -12.63 -19.80
C GLY A 226 -6.13 -12.50 -19.49
N GLY A 227 -5.68 -13.16 -18.44
CA GLY A 227 -4.25 -13.31 -18.15
C GLY A 227 -3.70 -12.27 -17.18
N PHE A 228 -3.81 -12.57 -15.90
CA PHE A 228 -2.88 -11.98 -14.93
C PHE A 228 -1.49 -12.44 -15.31
N ASP A 229 -0.63 -11.48 -15.55
CA ASP A 229 0.78 -11.78 -15.71
C ASP A 229 1.33 -12.27 -14.36
N THR A 230 1.24 -13.58 -14.15
CA THR A 230 1.86 -14.28 -13.03
C THR A 230 3.39 -14.27 -13.16
N TYR A 231 3.91 -13.60 -14.20
CA TYR A 231 5.31 -13.52 -14.54
C TYR A 231 6.16 -13.09 -13.34
N LEU A 232 5.82 -12.01 -12.69
CA LEU A 232 6.55 -11.47 -11.53
C LEU A 232 6.54 -12.38 -10.29
N TYR A 233 5.58 -13.30 -10.20
CA TYR A 233 5.46 -14.25 -9.09
C TYR A 233 6.08 -15.62 -9.39
N ARG A 234 6.37 -15.89 -10.65
CA ARG A 234 7.00 -17.14 -11.11
C ARG A 234 8.47 -16.97 -11.41
N HIS A 235 8.90 -15.74 -11.70
CA HIS A 235 10.28 -15.47 -12.08
C HIS A 235 11.09 -14.95 -10.90
N ARG A 236 12.29 -15.50 -10.79
CA ARG A 236 13.31 -15.01 -9.87
C ARG A 236 13.96 -13.77 -10.46
N VAL A 237 14.47 -12.90 -9.62
CA VAL A 237 15.22 -11.71 -9.99
C VAL A 237 16.39 -12.07 -10.94
N SER A 238 17.03 -13.21 -10.73
CA SER A 238 18.13 -13.71 -11.57
C SER A 238 17.76 -13.92 -13.04
N VAL A 239 16.48 -14.15 -13.36
CA VAL A 239 16.01 -14.32 -14.73
C VAL A 239 15.77 -12.98 -15.43
N LEU A 240 15.47 -11.94 -14.66
CA LEU A 240 15.07 -10.61 -15.14
C LEU A 240 16.20 -9.60 -15.09
N MET A 241 17.23 -9.86 -14.27
CA MET A 241 18.33 -8.92 -14.10
C MET A 241 19.22 -8.81 -15.34
N THR A 242 19.84 -7.66 -15.49
CA THR A 242 20.97 -7.48 -16.39
C THR A 242 22.26 -7.85 -15.66
N ALA A 243 22.99 -8.83 -16.15
CA ALA A 243 24.29 -9.24 -15.61
C ALA A 243 25.34 -9.28 -16.72
N PRO A 244 26.57 -8.80 -16.46
CA PRO A 244 26.97 -8.04 -15.26
C PRO A 244 26.34 -6.64 -15.22
N ALA A 245 26.27 -6.05 -14.00
CA ALA A 245 25.80 -4.69 -13.83
C ALA A 245 26.68 -3.70 -14.57
N LYS A 246 26.08 -2.76 -15.30
CA LYS A 246 26.81 -1.67 -15.95
C LYS A 246 27.36 -0.73 -14.88
N SER A 247 28.67 -0.60 -14.80
CA SER A 247 29.35 0.08 -13.68
C SER A 247 30.50 0.98 -14.13
N VAL A 248 30.87 1.88 -13.22
CA VAL A 248 32.07 2.73 -13.33
C VAL A 248 32.78 2.73 -11.98
N ALA A 249 34.06 3.08 -11.99
CA ALA A 249 34.83 3.30 -10.76
C ALA A 249 34.40 4.60 -10.05
N VAL A 250 34.60 4.67 -8.74
CA VAL A 250 34.19 5.79 -7.88
C VAL A 250 34.85 7.14 -8.26
N ASP A 251 36.01 7.09 -8.86
CA ASP A 251 36.81 8.24 -9.33
C ASP A 251 36.49 8.67 -10.77
N THR A 252 35.62 7.95 -11.48
CA THR A 252 35.21 8.31 -12.84
C THR A 252 34.50 9.66 -12.83
N THR A 253 34.77 10.52 -13.80
CA THR A 253 34.13 11.83 -13.90
C THR A 253 32.66 11.68 -14.36
N ILE A 254 31.80 12.63 -13.98
CA ILE A 254 30.40 12.67 -14.44
C ILE A 254 30.35 12.74 -15.98
N GLY A 255 31.24 13.50 -16.62
CA GLY A 255 31.34 13.56 -18.09
C GLY A 255 31.54 12.16 -18.71
N SER A 256 32.53 11.41 -18.22
CA SER A 256 32.79 10.04 -18.68
C SER A 256 31.64 9.07 -18.36
N ALA A 257 30.96 9.27 -17.23
CA ALA A 257 29.76 8.48 -16.90
C ALA A 257 28.60 8.73 -17.89
N ILE A 258 28.38 10.00 -18.28
CA ILE A 258 27.36 10.37 -19.29
C ILE A 258 27.69 9.73 -20.63
N GLU A 259 28.95 9.79 -21.08
CA GLU A 259 29.38 9.15 -22.33
C GLU A 259 29.11 7.64 -22.31
N LYS A 260 29.39 6.99 -21.17
CA LYS A 260 29.11 5.56 -21.00
C LYS A 260 27.62 5.26 -21.00
N MET A 261 26.82 6.04 -20.26
CA MET A 261 25.36 5.88 -20.23
C MET A 261 24.75 6.02 -21.64
N THR A 262 25.21 7.01 -22.40
CA THR A 262 24.74 7.27 -23.76
C THR A 262 25.12 6.14 -24.71
N ARG A 263 26.37 5.70 -24.67
CA ARG A 263 26.88 4.60 -25.50
C ARG A 263 26.18 3.28 -25.23
N GLU A 264 25.94 2.97 -23.96
CA GLU A 264 25.32 1.71 -23.52
C GLU A 264 23.79 1.79 -23.41
N LYS A 265 23.20 2.96 -23.71
CA LYS A 265 21.74 3.23 -23.68
C LYS A 265 21.09 2.87 -22.35
N VAL A 266 21.74 3.24 -21.24
CA VAL A 266 21.26 3.04 -19.87
C VAL A 266 21.03 4.37 -19.17
N SER A 267 20.09 4.42 -18.23
CA SER A 267 19.74 5.60 -17.42
C SER A 267 20.42 5.62 -16.03
N SER A 268 21.24 4.61 -15.75
CA SER A 268 21.97 4.51 -14.49
C SER A 268 23.24 3.68 -14.65
N LEU A 269 24.24 3.96 -13.80
CA LEU A 269 25.45 3.16 -13.67
C LEU A 269 25.67 2.82 -12.20
N PHE A 270 26.11 1.61 -11.95
CA PHE A 270 26.55 1.20 -10.62
C PHE A 270 27.97 1.70 -10.39
N ILE A 271 28.28 2.04 -9.15
CA ILE A 271 29.58 2.56 -8.76
C ILE A 271 30.17 1.59 -7.77
N PHE A 272 31.30 1.00 -8.14
CA PHE A 272 32.05 0.07 -7.30
C PHE A 272 33.33 0.74 -6.79
N PRO A 273 33.88 0.28 -5.66
CA PRO A 273 35.20 0.68 -5.20
C PRO A 273 36.26 0.54 -6.31
N ALA A 274 37.35 1.27 -6.21
CA ALA A 274 38.38 1.30 -7.25
C ALA A 274 38.97 -0.08 -7.54
N LYS A 275 39.45 -0.26 -8.78
CA LYS A 275 39.99 -1.48 -9.41
C LYS A 275 40.63 -2.47 -8.45
N GLY A 276 40.01 -3.65 -8.33
CA GLY A 276 40.57 -4.82 -7.67
C GLY A 276 39.61 -5.63 -6.86
N ASP A 277 38.57 -5.03 -6.29
CA ASP A 277 37.61 -5.69 -5.42
C ASP A 277 36.26 -5.91 -6.12
N ILE A 278 36.25 -6.87 -7.00
CA ILE A 278 35.02 -7.51 -7.49
C ILE A 278 35.05 -8.95 -6.94
N PRO A 279 34.06 -9.34 -6.16
CA PRO A 279 32.72 -8.80 -5.98
C PRO A 279 32.61 -7.72 -4.90
N ALA A 280 31.80 -6.69 -5.17
CA ALA A 280 31.59 -5.54 -4.28
C ALA A 280 30.31 -5.69 -3.47
N ARG A 281 30.36 -5.43 -2.17
CA ARG A 281 29.20 -5.44 -1.27
C ARG A 281 28.32 -4.21 -1.49
N PRO A 282 26.98 -4.33 -1.30
CA PRO A 282 26.05 -3.20 -1.45
C PRO A 282 26.41 -2.00 -0.57
N GLU A 283 26.96 -2.22 0.63
CA GLU A 283 27.33 -1.17 1.57
C GLU A 283 28.49 -0.29 1.03
N GLN A 284 29.35 -0.89 0.22
CA GLN A 284 30.52 -0.24 -0.39
C GLN A 284 30.22 0.29 -1.80
N SER A 285 29.06 -0.06 -2.34
CA SER A 285 28.63 0.26 -3.70
C SER A 285 27.62 1.40 -3.72
N GLY A 286 27.54 2.10 -4.85
CA GLY A 286 26.57 3.15 -5.08
C GLY A 286 25.91 3.05 -6.45
N ILE A 287 25.06 3.99 -6.73
CA ILE A 287 24.40 4.16 -8.03
C ILE A 287 24.37 5.65 -8.39
N ILE A 288 24.59 5.97 -9.67
CA ILE A 288 24.34 7.28 -10.24
C ILE A 288 23.28 7.13 -11.34
N THR A 289 22.32 8.05 -11.33
CA THR A 289 21.23 8.10 -12.32
C THR A 289 21.28 9.41 -13.10
N ASP A 290 20.52 9.49 -14.19
CA ASP A 290 20.29 10.72 -14.95
C ASP A 290 19.81 11.87 -14.03
N ARG A 291 18.98 11.60 -13.04
CA ARG A 291 18.50 12.59 -12.08
C ARG A 291 19.62 13.13 -11.18
N ASP A 292 20.54 12.28 -10.73
CA ASP A 292 21.67 12.70 -9.90
C ASP A 292 22.64 13.58 -10.70
N ILE A 293 22.84 13.26 -11.98
CA ILE A 293 23.62 14.08 -12.92
C ILE A 293 22.97 15.45 -13.12
N LEU A 294 21.66 15.51 -13.36
CA LEU A 294 20.94 16.78 -13.52
C LEU A 294 21.06 17.66 -12.27
N ARG A 295 20.93 17.07 -11.07
CA ARG A 295 21.11 17.79 -9.80
C ARG A 295 22.53 18.31 -9.63
N ALA A 296 23.56 17.52 -10.04
CA ALA A 296 24.92 17.94 -9.96
C ALA A 296 25.21 19.13 -10.91
N ILE A 297 24.65 19.11 -12.13
CA ILE A 297 24.74 20.18 -13.10
C ILE A 297 24.04 21.46 -12.60
N ASP A 298 22.87 21.32 -12.02
CA ASP A 298 22.09 22.42 -11.40
C ASP A 298 22.91 23.10 -10.28
N ALA A 299 23.55 22.30 -9.42
CA ALA A 299 24.33 22.80 -8.28
C ALA A 299 25.71 23.41 -8.65
N HIS A 300 26.37 22.87 -9.67
CA HIS A 300 27.78 23.19 -9.97
C HIS A 300 28.00 23.73 -11.39
N GLY A 301 26.94 23.87 -12.19
CA GLY A 301 27.07 24.29 -13.60
C GLY A 301 27.94 23.33 -14.41
N PRO A 302 28.66 23.85 -15.46
CA PRO A 302 29.50 23.01 -16.31
C PRO A 302 30.66 22.31 -15.57
N ALA A 303 31.08 22.84 -14.41
CA ALA A 303 32.12 22.22 -13.60
C ALA A 303 31.73 20.85 -13.05
N ALA A 304 30.41 20.55 -12.98
CA ALA A 304 29.89 19.24 -12.58
C ALA A 304 30.51 18.10 -13.41
N LEU A 305 30.75 18.32 -14.70
CA LEU A 305 31.27 17.29 -15.61
C LEU A 305 32.62 16.73 -15.22
N THR A 306 33.42 17.52 -14.49
CA THR A 306 34.76 17.13 -14.01
C THR A 306 34.75 16.50 -12.61
N LEU A 307 33.61 16.55 -11.91
CA LEU A 307 33.49 15.94 -10.59
C LEU A 307 33.47 14.40 -10.68
N PRO A 308 34.12 13.70 -9.73
CA PRO A 308 34.01 12.25 -9.65
C PRO A 308 32.60 11.82 -9.24
N VAL A 309 32.10 10.74 -9.84
CA VAL A 309 30.75 10.22 -9.56
C VAL A 309 30.55 9.84 -8.09
N GLY A 310 31.60 9.46 -7.39
CA GLY A 310 31.57 9.17 -5.96
C GLY A 310 31.11 10.31 -5.07
N ARG A 311 31.17 11.58 -5.56
CA ARG A 311 30.67 12.74 -4.81
C ARG A 311 29.17 12.96 -4.91
N VAL A 312 28.52 12.37 -5.92
CA VAL A 312 27.12 12.63 -6.23
C VAL A 312 26.27 11.37 -6.25
N MET A 313 26.91 10.19 -6.15
CA MET A 313 26.22 8.90 -6.12
C MET A 313 25.29 8.76 -4.91
N SER A 314 24.24 7.97 -5.07
CA SER A 314 23.43 7.47 -3.96
C SER A 314 24.10 6.21 -3.38
N GLN A 315 24.41 6.23 -2.08
CA GLN A 315 25.05 5.14 -1.31
C GLN A 315 24.38 5.03 0.08
N PRO A 316 24.22 3.83 0.68
CA PRO A 316 24.58 2.52 0.12
C PRO A 316 23.66 2.08 -1.00
N LEU A 317 24.14 1.14 -1.85
CA LEU A 317 23.33 0.58 -2.92
C LEU A 317 22.19 -0.26 -2.35
N SER A 318 20.98 0.04 -2.76
CA SER A 318 19.83 -0.81 -2.43
C SER A 318 19.85 -2.07 -3.29
N SER A 319 19.74 -3.24 -2.69
CA SER A 319 19.88 -4.52 -3.39
C SER A 319 18.75 -5.50 -3.07
N VAL A 320 18.67 -6.56 -3.86
CA VAL A 320 17.75 -7.70 -3.69
C VAL A 320 18.51 -9.00 -4.05
N PRO A 321 18.28 -10.13 -3.33
CA PRO A 321 18.89 -11.40 -3.68
C PRO A 321 18.47 -11.88 -5.07
N ALA A 322 19.36 -12.53 -5.80
CA ALA A 322 19.12 -13.07 -7.14
C ALA A 322 18.04 -14.17 -7.16
N ASP A 323 17.95 -14.94 -6.08
CA ASP A 323 16.96 -16.00 -5.90
C ASP A 323 15.58 -15.50 -5.46
N ALA A 324 15.48 -14.23 -5.04
CA ALA A 324 14.21 -13.60 -4.67
C ALA A 324 13.24 -13.55 -5.86
N LEU A 325 11.95 -13.63 -5.56
CA LEU A 325 10.91 -13.44 -6.59
C LEU A 325 10.79 -11.98 -6.99
N ALA A 326 10.54 -11.72 -8.27
CA ALA A 326 10.54 -10.38 -8.87
C ALA A 326 9.57 -9.40 -8.18
N TYR A 327 8.44 -9.88 -7.64
CA TYR A 327 7.51 -9.04 -6.91
C TYR A 327 8.11 -8.40 -5.64
N LEU A 328 9.09 -9.06 -5.00
CA LEU A 328 9.80 -8.50 -3.84
C LEU A 328 10.67 -7.30 -4.23
N ALA A 329 11.26 -7.34 -5.44
CA ALA A 329 12.01 -6.22 -5.99
C ALA A 329 11.09 -5.01 -6.24
N ILE A 330 9.90 -5.22 -6.83
CA ILE A 330 8.88 -4.17 -7.01
C ILE A 330 8.49 -3.56 -5.67
N GLY A 331 8.20 -4.40 -4.67
CA GLY A 331 7.87 -3.93 -3.33
C GLY A 331 8.97 -3.07 -2.72
N ARG A 332 10.25 -3.40 -2.94
CA ARG A 332 11.40 -2.63 -2.46
C ARG A 332 11.57 -1.32 -3.21
N MET A 333 11.41 -1.33 -4.55
CA MET A 333 11.46 -0.12 -5.39
C MET A 333 10.35 0.87 -4.98
N ASN A 334 9.13 0.41 -4.83
CA ASN A 334 7.98 1.27 -4.47
C ASN A 334 8.13 1.88 -3.07
N ARG A 335 8.54 1.07 -2.05
CA ARG A 335 8.70 1.57 -0.68
C ARG A 335 9.76 2.65 -0.53
N ARG A 336 10.82 2.62 -1.35
CA ARG A 336 11.95 3.55 -1.26
C ARG A 336 11.96 4.60 -2.36
N GLY A 337 11.01 4.55 -3.31
CA GLY A 337 10.96 5.45 -4.46
C GLY A 337 12.11 5.24 -5.45
N PHE A 338 12.72 4.04 -5.46
CA PHE A 338 13.83 3.70 -6.34
C PHE A 338 13.32 3.03 -7.62
N ARG A 339 14.04 3.23 -8.72
CA ARG A 339 13.77 2.58 -10.01
C ARG A 339 14.82 1.53 -10.38
N HIS A 340 15.86 1.39 -9.57
CA HIS A 340 16.97 0.48 -9.81
C HIS A 340 17.38 -0.18 -8.49
N LEU A 341 17.74 -1.45 -8.55
CA LEU A 341 18.28 -2.22 -7.44
C LEU A 341 19.51 -2.98 -7.91
N GLY A 342 20.50 -3.11 -7.03
CA GLY A 342 21.56 -4.10 -7.19
C GLY A 342 20.98 -5.51 -6.99
N VAL A 343 21.53 -6.49 -7.65
CA VAL A 343 21.20 -7.90 -7.43
C VAL A 343 22.40 -8.59 -6.82
N THR A 344 22.18 -9.27 -5.68
CA THR A 344 23.25 -9.95 -4.95
C THR A 344 23.14 -11.47 -5.08
N ASP A 345 24.28 -12.13 -5.04
CA ASP A 345 24.36 -13.58 -4.89
C ASP A 345 24.15 -14.04 -3.42
N ASP A 346 24.34 -15.35 -3.18
CA ASP A 346 24.13 -15.98 -1.88
C ASP A 346 25.13 -15.51 -0.80
N ILE A 347 26.30 -15.00 -1.21
CA ILE A 347 27.33 -14.47 -0.30
C ILE A 347 27.21 -12.95 -0.11
N GLY A 348 26.27 -12.32 -0.81
CA GLY A 348 25.92 -10.90 -0.67
C GLY A 348 26.69 -9.97 -1.61
N ASP A 349 27.36 -10.50 -2.62
CA ASP A 349 28.09 -9.73 -3.62
C ASP A 349 27.18 -9.26 -4.75
N VAL A 350 27.41 -8.03 -5.28
CA VAL A 350 26.59 -7.46 -6.35
C VAL A 350 27.00 -8.08 -7.69
N ILE A 351 26.11 -8.91 -8.24
CA ILE A 351 26.32 -9.63 -9.52
C ILE A 351 25.56 -9.05 -10.70
N GLY A 352 24.55 -8.21 -10.44
CA GLY A 352 23.68 -7.69 -11.50
C GLY A 352 22.93 -6.43 -11.10
N ALA A 353 22.12 -5.96 -12.04
CA ALA A 353 21.24 -4.81 -11.91
C ALA A 353 19.80 -5.19 -12.30
N LEU A 354 18.84 -4.63 -11.61
CA LEU A 354 17.42 -4.76 -11.93
C LEU A 354 16.78 -3.37 -11.98
N SER A 355 16.15 -3.03 -13.08
CA SER A 355 15.40 -1.79 -13.24
C SER A 355 13.90 -2.02 -13.20
N ALA A 356 13.12 -0.97 -12.93
CA ALA A 356 11.66 -1.03 -13.03
C ALA A 356 11.18 -1.41 -14.44
N ARG A 357 11.97 -1.14 -15.48
CA ARG A 357 11.66 -1.52 -16.86
C ARG A 357 11.77 -3.03 -17.06
N ASP A 358 12.78 -3.67 -16.48
CA ASP A 358 12.99 -5.13 -16.59
C ASP A 358 11.86 -5.93 -15.95
N LEU A 359 11.12 -5.29 -15.03
CA LEU A 359 9.95 -5.87 -14.36
C LEU A 359 8.64 -5.65 -15.11
N LEU A 360 8.64 -4.82 -16.16
CA LEU A 360 7.46 -4.45 -16.96
C LEU A 360 7.54 -4.98 -18.40
N SER A 361 8.67 -5.56 -18.79
CA SER A 361 8.90 -6.22 -20.10
C SER A 361 8.47 -7.69 -20.05
#